data_2ce28197c341c9a1f8f7d3fb137c8d5b
#
_entry.id   2ce28197c341c9a1f8f7d3fb137c8d5b
#
_cell.length_a   1.000
_cell.length_b   1.000
_cell.length_c   1.000
_cell.angle_alpha   90.00
_cell.angle_beta   90.00
_cell.angle_gamma   90.00
#
_symmetry.space_group_name_H-M   'P 1'
#
loop_
_entity.id
_entity.type
_entity.pdbx_description
1 polymer ?
#
loop_
_entity_poly.entity_id
_entity_poly.type
_entity_poly.pdbx_seq_one_letter_code
_entity_poly.pdbx_strand_id
1 'polypeptide(L)'
;MYGFFYPPSMAETITFTSWVLIDLVLVYATIAFGPHEWRHAPLVAQNLGPMILAGSVLMVTMHWAFILSFADSFVACFWAGFGCQVLLSWASVAQLLSRGNTRGQSMTIW
;
A
#
# COMPACT_ATOMS: atom_id res chain seq x y z
N MET A 1 1.00 2.56 11.49
CA MET A 1 0.65 1.92 12.77
C MET A 1 1.88 1.71 13.64
N TYR A 2 2.89 0.92 13.21
CA TYR A 2 4.13 0.69 13.96
C TYR A 2 4.91 1.97 14.28
N GLY A 3 5.01 2.91 13.32
CA GLY A 3 5.73 4.16 13.52
C GLY A 3 5.11 5.13 14.54
N PHE A 4 3.84 4.94 14.89
CA PHE A 4 3.15 5.81 15.85
C PHE A 4 2.96 5.17 17.22
N PHE A 5 2.68 3.86 17.27
CA PHE A 5 2.37 3.16 18.51
C PHE A 5 3.58 2.44 19.12
N TYR A 6 4.52 2.02 18.28
CA TYR A 6 5.70 1.26 18.69
C TYR A 6 6.96 1.72 17.94
N PRO A 7 7.31 3.03 17.98
CA PRO A 7 8.48 3.51 17.25
C PRO A 7 9.76 3.03 17.95
N PRO A 8 10.56 2.17 17.32
CA PRO A 8 11.82 1.71 17.91
C PRO A 8 12.89 2.80 17.90
N SER A 9 12.78 3.78 16.97
CA SER A 9 13.70 4.92 16.91
C SER A 9 13.04 6.17 16.32
N MET A 10 13.65 7.35 16.56
CA MET A 10 13.21 8.62 15.97
C MET A 10 13.31 8.61 14.44
N ALA A 11 14.35 7.97 13.91
CA ALA A 11 14.54 7.85 12.46
C ALA A 11 13.38 7.08 11.80
N GLU A 12 12.94 6.00 12.42
CA GLU A 12 11.79 5.21 11.92
C GLU A 12 10.48 5.99 12.01
N THR A 13 10.27 6.75 13.08
CA THR A 13 9.10 7.62 13.19
C THR A 13 9.05 8.64 12.04
N ILE A 14 10.16 9.28 11.72
CA ILE A 14 10.24 10.23 10.61
C ILE A 14 9.99 9.53 9.28
N THR A 15 10.59 8.37 9.05
CA THR A 15 10.44 7.60 7.83
C THR A 15 8.98 7.15 7.62
N PHE A 16 8.37 6.55 8.63
CA PHE A 16 6.98 6.10 8.52
C PHE A 16 5.99 7.26 8.39
N THR A 17 6.24 8.39 9.06
CA THR A 17 5.41 9.58 8.89
C THR A 17 5.50 10.12 7.46
N SER A 18 6.71 10.19 6.90
CA SER A 18 6.91 10.62 5.52
C SER A 18 6.21 9.68 4.53
N TRP A 19 6.27 8.38 4.74
CA TRP A 19 5.56 7.42 3.91
C TRP A 19 4.04 7.59 3.98
N VAL A 20 3.47 7.76 5.17
CA VAL A 20 2.03 8.02 5.32
C VAL A 20 1.61 9.27 4.54
N LEU A 21 2.40 10.34 4.58
CA LEU A 21 2.10 11.56 3.82
C LEU A 21 2.13 11.31 2.31
N ILE A 22 3.12 10.58 1.81
CA ILE A 22 3.21 10.19 0.40
C ILE A 22 2.02 9.30 0.01
N ASP A 23 1.67 8.33 0.84
CA ASP A 23 0.54 7.43 0.59
C ASP A 23 -0.80 8.19 0.52
N LEU A 24 -0.99 9.21 1.36
CA LEU A 24 -2.19 10.06 1.29
C LEU A 24 -2.27 10.82 -0.04
N VAL A 25 -1.14 11.32 -0.55
CA VAL A 25 -1.07 11.96 -1.88
C VAL A 25 -1.40 10.94 -2.98
N LEU A 26 -0.86 9.72 -2.89
CA LEU A 26 -1.15 8.65 -3.84
C LEU A 26 -2.61 8.22 -3.81
N VAL A 27 -3.21 8.10 -2.63
CA VAL A 27 -4.65 7.81 -2.47
C VAL A 27 -5.49 8.90 -3.12
N TYR A 28 -5.17 10.17 -2.84
CA TYR A 28 -5.85 11.30 -3.48
C TYR A 28 -5.71 11.25 -5.01
N ALA A 29 -4.52 11.06 -5.53
CA ALA A 29 -4.28 10.95 -6.97
C ALA A 29 -5.05 9.77 -7.59
N THR A 30 -5.10 8.64 -6.90
CA THR A 30 -5.84 7.45 -7.35
C THR A 30 -7.35 7.72 -7.41
N ILE A 31 -7.91 8.43 -6.44
CA ILE A 31 -9.33 8.79 -6.45
C ILE A 31 -9.63 9.82 -7.54
N ALA A 32 -8.75 10.81 -7.70
CA ALA A 32 -8.97 11.91 -8.64
C ALA A 32 -8.78 11.49 -10.11
N PHE A 33 -7.78 10.68 -10.40
CA PHE A 33 -7.39 10.34 -11.78
C PHE A 33 -7.67 8.87 -12.15
N GLY A 34 -7.84 8.00 -11.18
CA GLY A 34 -8.04 6.56 -11.38
C GLY A 34 -9.23 6.22 -12.27
N PRO A 35 -10.41 6.84 -12.14
CA PRO A 35 -11.55 6.55 -13.01
C PRO A 35 -11.26 6.76 -14.50
N HIS A 36 -10.38 7.70 -14.83
CA HIS A 36 -9.95 7.95 -16.20
C HIS A 36 -9.02 6.85 -16.75
N GLU A 37 -8.13 6.35 -15.90
CA GLU A 37 -7.20 5.27 -16.26
C GLU A 37 -7.90 3.90 -16.39
N TRP A 38 -8.89 3.65 -15.53
CA TRP A 38 -9.63 2.39 -15.47
C TRP A 38 -10.89 2.35 -16.35
N ARG A 39 -10.94 3.15 -17.43
CA ARG A 39 -12.09 3.15 -18.37
C ARG A 39 -12.41 1.79 -18.98
N HIS A 40 -11.41 0.93 -19.13
CA HIS A 40 -11.57 -0.44 -19.63
C HIS A 40 -12.19 -1.40 -18.59
N ALA A 41 -12.28 -1.00 -17.33
CA ALA A 41 -12.86 -1.77 -16.23
C ALA A 41 -13.87 -0.92 -15.45
N PRO A 42 -15.10 -0.74 -15.98
CA PRO A 42 -16.08 0.21 -15.43
C PRO A 42 -16.47 -0.08 -13.99
N LEU A 43 -16.51 -1.33 -13.57
CA LEU A 43 -16.78 -1.71 -12.19
C LEU A 43 -15.71 -1.17 -11.22
N VAL A 44 -14.45 -1.19 -11.64
CA VAL A 44 -13.34 -0.65 -10.85
C VAL A 44 -13.42 0.87 -10.82
N ALA A 45 -13.60 1.51 -11.97
CA ALA A 45 -13.67 2.95 -12.10
C ALA A 45 -14.78 3.57 -11.24
N GLN A 46 -15.95 2.93 -11.17
CA GLN A 46 -17.10 3.40 -10.38
C GLN A 46 -16.96 3.15 -8.89
N ASN A 47 -16.22 2.13 -8.49
CA ASN A 47 -16.10 1.69 -7.10
C ASN A 47 -14.73 1.93 -6.47
N LEU A 48 -13.87 2.74 -7.08
CA LEU A 48 -12.52 3.01 -6.58
C LEU A 48 -12.50 3.48 -5.12
N GLY A 49 -13.35 4.42 -4.75
CA GLY A 49 -13.44 4.92 -3.37
C GLY A 49 -13.81 3.80 -2.37
N PRO A 50 -14.93 3.10 -2.55
CA PRO A 50 -15.30 1.95 -1.72
C PRO A 50 -14.23 0.85 -1.69
N MET A 51 -13.55 0.57 -2.80
CA MET A 51 -12.48 -0.44 -2.85
C MET A 51 -11.26 -0.02 -2.03
N ILE A 52 -10.84 1.24 -2.12
CA ILE A 52 -9.74 1.78 -1.32
C ILE A 52 -10.11 1.74 0.17
N LEU A 53 -11.33 2.13 0.51
CA LEU A 53 -11.81 2.08 1.90
C LEU A 53 -11.81 0.64 2.44
N ALA A 54 -12.38 -0.30 1.71
CA ALA A 54 -12.42 -1.71 2.10
C ALA A 54 -11.01 -2.29 2.23
N GLY A 55 -10.10 -1.99 1.29
CA GLY A 55 -8.70 -2.38 1.34
C GLY A 55 -7.98 -1.80 2.56
N SER A 56 -8.23 -0.53 2.88
CA SER A 56 -7.65 0.13 4.06
C SER A 56 -8.13 -0.51 5.36
N VAL A 57 -9.42 -0.79 5.48
CA VAL A 57 -9.97 -1.50 6.66
C VAL A 57 -9.36 -2.88 6.79
N LEU A 58 -9.30 -3.64 5.70
CA LEU A 58 -8.68 -4.97 5.68
C LEU A 58 -7.20 -4.91 6.11
N MET A 59 -6.42 -3.97 5.59
CA MET A 59 -5.01 -3.80 5.92
C MET A 59 -4.80 -3.43 7.39
N VAL A 60 -5.60 -2.50 7.93
CA VAL A 60 -5.54 -2.14 9.35
C VAL A 60 -5.87 -3.34 10.23
N THR A 61 -6.93 -4.09 9.90
CA THR A 61 -7.34 -5.27 10.65
C THR A 61 -6.27 -6.36 10.62
N MET A 62 -5.69 -6.61 9.45
CA MET A 62 -4.61 -7.59 9.28
C MET A 62 -3.36 -7.20 10.08
N HIS A 63 -2.93 -5.94 10.04
CA HIS A 63 -1.79 -5.47 10.82
C HIS A 63 -2.06 -5.55 12.33
N TRP A 64 -3.29 -5.28 12.74
CA TRP A 64 -3.69 -5.44 14.14
C TRP A 64 -3.61 -6.90 14.59
N ALA A 65 -4.13 -7.82 13.78
CA ALA A 65 -4.04 -9.25 14.04
C ALA A 65 -2.58 -9.73 14.11
N PHE A 66 -1.70 -9.21 13.25
CA PHE A 66 -0.26 -9.50 13.29
C PHE A 66 0.37 -9.06 14.62
N ILE A 67 0.09 -7.83 15.09
CA ILE A 67 0.61 -7.35 16.39
C ILE A 67 0.19 -8.27 17.52
N LEU A 68 -1.07 -8.73 17.52
CA LEU A 68 -1.57 -9.62 18.56
C LEU A 68 -1.01 -11.04 18.48
N SER A 69 -0.58 -11.47 17.28
CA SER A 69 -0.08 -12.83 17.06
C SER A 69 1.40 -13.02 17.39
N PHE A 70 2.17 -11.94 17.39
CA PHE A 70 3.60 -11.98 17.68
C PHE A 70 3.90 -11.41 19.07
N ALA A 71 4.76 -12.09 19.81
CA ALA A 71 5.19 -11.61 21.12
C ALA A 71 6.07 -10.35 21.05
N ASP A 72 6.75 -10.16 19.91
CA ASP A 72 7.64 -9.02 19.65
C ASP A 72 7.06 -8.16 18.52
N SER A 73 6.79 -6.90 18.81
CA SER A 73 6.27 -5.92 17.85
C SER A 73 7.22 -5.68 16.67
N PHE A 74 8.53 -5.80 16.90
CA PHE A 74 9.53 -5.64 15.84
C PHE A 74 9.43 -6.77 14.80
N VAL A 75 9.29 -8.00 15.27
CA VAL A 75 9.09 -9.17 14.41
C VAL A 75 7.78 -9.06 13.64
N ALA A 76 6.70 -8.61 14.28
CA ALA A 76 5.43 -8.35 13.64
C ALA A 76 5.56 -7.29 12.53
N CYS A 77 6.26 -6.19 12.80
CA CYS A 77 6.53 -5.13 11.83
C CYS A 77 7.32 -5.64 10.63
N PHE A 78 8.37 -6.42 10.87
CA PHE A 78 9.22 -7.01 9.83
C PHE A 78 8.40 -7.89 8.88
N TRP A 79 7.64 -8.82 9.40
CA TRP A 79 6.83 -9.73 8.58
C TRP A 79 5.69 -9.02 7.85
N ALA A 80 5.03 -8.05 8.49
CA ALA A 80 4.00 -7.24 7.85
C ALA A 80 4.58 -6.41 6.70
N GLY A 81 5.73 -5.76 6.91
CA GLY A 81 6.41 -4.99 5.88
C GLY A 81 6.88 -5.86 4.71
N PHE A 82 7.45 -7.02 5.00
CA PHE A 82 7.88 -7.98 3.98
C PHE A 82 6.69 -8.51 3.17
N GLY A 83 5.58 -8.86 3.82
CA GLY A 83 4.36 -9.28 3.17
C GLY A 83 3.78 -8.21 2.24
N CYS A 84 3.72 -6.96 2.69
CA CYS A 84 3.30 -5.84 1.86
C CYS A 84 4.22 -5.65 0.65
N GLN A 85 5.53 -5.75 0.81
CA GLN A 85 6.49 -5.62 -0.28
C GLN A 85 6.34 -6.72 -1.33
N VAL A 86 6.11 -7.97 -0.91
CA VAL A 86 5.84 -9.08 -1.82
C VAL A 86 4.57 -8.81 -2.62
N LEU A 87 3.48 -8.40 -1.96
CA LEU A 87 2.21 -8.07 -2.63
C LEU A 87 2.38 -6.93 -3.64
N LEU A 88 3.09 -5.86 -3.28
CA LEU A 88 3.37 -4.74 -4.19
C LEU A 88 4.18 -5.19 -5.41
N SER A 89 5.21 -6.01 -5.22
CA SER A 89 6.02 -6.53 -6.30
C SER A 89 5.19 -7.39 -7.26
N TRP A 90 4.36 -8.28 -6.74
CA TRP A 90 3.46 -9.11 -7.55
C TRP A 90 2.40 -8.26 -8.27
N ALA A 91 1.81 -7.30 -7.59
CA ALA A 91 0.83 -6.39 -8.20
C ALA A 91 1.45 -5.58 -9.35
N SER A 92 2.70 -5.12 -9.20
CA SER A 92 3.43 -4.39 -10.24
C SER A 92 3.68 -5.25 -11.48
N VAL A 93 4.10 -6.51 -11.28
CA VAL A 93 4.28 -7.47 -12.39
C VAL A 93 2.95 -7.78 -13.05
N ALA A 94 1.90 -8.07 -12.28
CA ALA A 94 0.56 -8.32 -12.81
C ALA A 94 0.03 -7.13 -13.62
N GLN A 95 0.26 -5.91 -13.15
CA GLN A 95 -0.11 -4.68 -13.84
C GLN A 95 0.66 -4.51 -15.16
N LEU A 96 1.96 -4.80 -15.16
CA LEU A 96 2.79 -4.78 -16.37
C LEU A 96 2.25 -5.76 -17.41
N LEU A 97 1.99 -7.00 -17.00
CA LEU A 97 1.47 -8.04 -17.88
C LEU A 97 0.07 -7.71 -18.42
N SER A 98 -0.82 -7.17 -17.59
CA SER A 98 -2.18 -6.81 -17.99
C SER A 98 -2.23 -5.61 -18.96
N ARG A 99 -1.33 -4.66 -18.79
CA ARG A 99 -1.25 -3.46 -19.65
C ARG A 99 -0.46 -3.69 -20.94
N GLY A 100 0.44 -4.65 -20.96
CA GLY A 100 1.35 -4.90 -22.10
C GLY A 100 2.29 -3.74 -22.41
N ASN A 101 2.46 -2.79 -21.48
CA ASN A 101 3.37 -1.65 -21.60
C ASN A 101 3.96 -1.23 -20.25
N THR A 102 5.09 -0.52 -20.31
CA THR A 102 5.85 -0.08 -19.14
C THR A 102 5.43 1.31 -18.61
N ARG A 103 4.26 1.81 -19.00
CA ARG A 103 3.78 3.13 -18.58
C ARG A 103 3.68 3.22 -17.07
N GLY A 104 4.32 4.21 -16.47
CA GLY A 104 4.40 4.39 -15.02
C GLY A 104 5.41 3.51 -14.31
N GLN A 105 6.17 2.69 -15.05
CA GLN A 105 7.26 1.87 -14.51
C GLN A 105 8.50 2.07 -15.37
N SER A 106 9.65 2.25 -14.75
CA SER A 106 10.93 2.36 -15.47
C SER A 106 12.00 1.57 -14.74
N MET A 107 13.01 1.12 -15.48
CA MET A 107 14.18 0.45 -14.90
C MET A 107 14.94 1.34 -13.90
N THR A 108 14.71 2.66 -13.95
CA THR A 108 15.33 3.62 -13.03
C THR A 108 14.60 3.67 -11.66
N ILE A 109 13.36 3.18 -11.61
CA ILE A 109 12.54 3.15 -10.38
C ILE A 109 12.77 1.83 -9.63
N TRP A 110 13.15 0.79 -10.33
CA TRP A 110 13.45 -0.54 -9.81
C TRP A 110 14.95 -0.71 -9.56
#